data_0d3d28cc8b335438c7be791a5a8197da
#
_entry.id   0d3d28cc8b335438c7be791a5a8197da
#
_cell.length_a   1.000
_cell.length_b   1.000
_cell.length_c   1.000
_cell.angle_alpha   90.00
_cell.angle_beta   90.00
_cell.angle_gamma   90.00
#
_symmetry.space_group_name_H-M   'P 1'
#
loop_
_entity.id
_entity.type
_entity.pdbx_description
1 polymer ?
#
loop_
_entity_poly.entity_id
_entity_poly.type
_entity_poly.pdbx_seq_one_letter_code
_entity_poly.pdbx_strand_id
1 'polypeptide(L)'
;MNMITECKSRLSLIIVFLCFMLQSNAQELLSLEDCRRLAIENNKKLKIADEEVKASEAQKAEAFTKYLPSIAAMGVYLRNQKEINLLSEDAYLPVGAIGADGKFTFRADQLTLGTDGKPIMVDGQYVPKDYALLPKEAMTVDDRNMGIVQVGLTQPIYMGGKIRAYNQIAGLSEQLAKSKRSQELQNVILSTDEAYWQIISLVNRKKLADKYVETLEKFTRDVELMHTTGVATKADVLSVRVKLNEGEMIQTKVDNGLSLSRMLLNQICGLPTDTVVMLKEEVADTDVEEVPEESLEQVYNRRPEVASLELVTDIYKKKEKIALSEYLPTIALTANYLSNTPSFFDGVSTKFDGMWSVGIGIKAPIFHWGASRKSLRNAKAQTNAMNYKLQEAKEQIELQVNQSEFKMKEVTKKLAMARKNLERAEENLKFANLGFKEGTIPVLNVLEAQTAWLTANSELIDTQIEARLCKVYLEKAYGTLQF
;
A
#
# COMPACT_ATOMS: atom_id res chain seq x y z
N MET A 1 -45.60 50.49 -2.15
CA MET A 1 -44.87 49.79 -3.22
C MET A 1 -43.87 48.74 -2.71
N ASN A 2 -43.64 48.59 -1.38
CA ASN A 2 -42.68 47.62 -0.79
C ASN A 2 -43.26 46.25 -0.41
N MET A 3 -44.59 46.11 -0.31
CA MET A 3 -45.21 44.79 0.09
C MET A 3 -45.35 43.80 -1.04
N ILE A 4 -45.34 44.23 -2.31
CA ILE A 4 -45.49 43.38 -3.48
C ILE A 4 -44.12 42.76 -3.88
N THR A 5 -43.01 43.44 -3.59
CA THR A 5 -41.65 42.97 -3.84
C THR A 5 -41.21 41.89 -2.85
N GLU A 6 -41.58 42.01 -1.57
CA GLU A 6 -41.30 40.94 -0.56
C GLU A 6 -42.10 39.65 -0.80
N CYS A 7 -43.35 39.75 -1.28
CA CYS A 7 -44.19 38.62 -1.58
C CYS A 7 -43.64 37.84 -2.81
N LYS A 8 -43.12 38.52 -3.83
CA LYS A 8 -42.47 37.87 -4.99
C LYS A 8 -41.14 37.22 -4.62
N SER A 9 -40.34 37.78 -3.71
CA SER A 9 -39.10 37.21 -3.22
C SER A 9 -39.34 35.90 -2.42
N ARG A 10 -40.34 35.91 -1.53
CA ARG A 10 -40.72 34.72 -0.75
C ARG A 10 -41.33 33.61 -1.61
N LEU A 11 -42.13 33.99 -2.63
CA LEU A 11 -42.71 33.03 -3.57
C LEU A 11 -41.61 32.41 -4.47
N SER A 12 -40.61 33.19 -4.90
CA SER A 12 -39.44 32.69 -5.64
C SER A 12 -38.59 31.73 -4.81
N LEU A 13 -38.38 32.00 -3.50
CA LEU A 13 -37.63 31.13 -2.58
C LEU A 13 -38.39 29.82 -2.32
N ILE A 14 -39.73 29.87 -2.21
CA ILE A 14 -40.58 28.67 -2.04
C ILE A 14 -40.56 27.81 -3.31
N ILE A 15 -40.57 28.41 -4.51
CA ILE A 15 -40.51 27.70 -5.78
C ILE A 15 -39.11 27.05 -5.97
N VAL A 16 -38.03 27.73 -5.61
CA VAL A 16 -36.67 27.17 -5.64
C VAL A 16 -36.52 26.03 -4.62
N PHE A 17 -37.12 26.16 -3.42
CA PHE A 17 -37.13 25.10 -2.40
C PHE A 17 -38.02 23.91 -2.81
N LEU A 18 -39.15 24.18 -3.50
CA LEU A 18 -40.01 23.13 -4.06
C LEU A 18 -39.36 22.42 -5.26
N CYS A 19 -38.61 23.12 -6.11
CA CYS A 19 -37.80 22.50 -7.18
C CYS A 19 -36.65 21.67 -6.62
N PHE A 20 -36.07 22.03 -5.47
CA PHE A 20 -35.06 21.22 -4.77
C PHE A 20 -35.65 19.98 -4.08
N MET A 21 -36.92 20.05 -3.65
CA MET A 21 -37.65 18.89 -3.09
C MET A 21 -38.23 17.96 -4.15
N LEU A 22 -38.33 18.43 -5.42
CA LEU A 22 -38.80 17.65 -6.58
C LEU A 22 -37.67 16.98 -7.34
N GLN A 23 -36.44 16.99 -6.87
CA GLN A 23 -35.48 15.94 -7.16
C GLN A 23 -35.98 14.66 -6.47
N SER A 24 -37.16 14.18 -6.90
CA SER A 24 -37.55 12.81 -6.68
C SER A 24 -36.38 11.96 -7.13
N ASN A 25 -35.78 11.23 -6.21
CA ASN A 25 -34.93 10.10 -6.50
C ASN A 25 -35.72 9.16 -7.43
N ALA A 26 -35.71 9.41 -8.72
CA ALA A 26 -35.90 8.32 -9.68
C ALA A 26 -34.76 7.35 -9.30
N GLN A 27 -35.09 6.26 -8.67
CA GLN A 27 -34.15 5.19 -8.39
C GLN A 27 -33.63 4.73 -9.75
N GLU A 28 -32.50 5.32 -10.17
CA GLU A 28 -31.86 5.00 -11.41
C GLU A 28 -31.37 3.56 -11.29
N LEU A 29 -31.86 2.71 -12.19
CA LEU A 29 -31.45 1.31 -12.24
C LEU A 29 -29.99 1.29 -12.66
N LEU A 30 -29.09 0.91 -11.75
CA LEU A 30 -27.66 0.85 -12.00
C LEU A 30 -27.33 -0.36 -12.88
N SER A 31 -26.63 -0.10 -13.99
CA SER A 31 -25.99 -1.13 -14.81
C SER A 31 -24.70 -1.63 -14.17
N LEU A 32 -24.12 -2.70 -14.71
CA LEU A 32 -22.81 -3.19 -14.31
C LEU A 32 -21.73 -2.12 -14.50
N GLU A 33 -21.77 -1.40 -15.64
CA GLU A 33 -20.83 -0.32 -15.96
C GLU A 33 -20.93 0.84 -14.96
N ASP A 34 -22.16 1.20 -14.54
CA ASP A 34 -22.37 2.23 -13.53
C ASP A 34 -21.77 1.83 -12.18
N CYS A 35 -21.97 0.57 -11.78
CA CYS A 35 -21.37 0.03 -10.55
C CYS A 35 -19.84 0.02 -10.62
N ARG A 36 -19.25 -0.39 -11.75
CA ARG A 36 -17.79 -0.34 -11.98
C ARG A 36 -17.28 1.10 -11.88
N ARG A 37 -17.94 2.06 -12.55
CA ARG A 37 -17.56 3.48 -12.49
C ARG A 37 -17.59 4.01 -11.06
N LEU A 38 -18.68 3.78 -10.32
CA LEU A 38 -18.80 4.20 -8.92
C LEU A 38 -17.71 3.55 -8.04
N ALA A 39 -17.42 2.28 -8.26
CA ALA A 39 -16.36 1.59 -7.54
C ALA A 39 -14.98 2.20 -7.84
N ILE A 40 -14.65 2.48 -9.11
CA ILE A 40 -13.37 3.10 -9.48
C ILE A 40 -13.22 4.50 -8.86
N GLU A 41 -14.28 5.29 -8.82
CA GLU A 41 -14.25 6.64 -8.27
C GLU A 41 -14.18 6.67 -6.73
N ASN A 42 -14.83 5.71 -6.06
CA ASN A 42 -15.09 5.81 -4.63
C ASN A 42 -14.42 4.74 -3.77
N ASN A 43 -13.98 3.62 -4.35
CA ASN A 43 -13.43 2.51 -3.59
C ASN A 43 -12.17 2.92 -2.79
N LYS A 44 -12.16 2.57 -1.51
CA LYS A 44 -11.07 2.95 -0.60
C LYS A 44 -9.74 2.28 -0.93
N LYS A 45 -9.76 1.04 -1.41
CA LYS A 45 -8.54 0.32 -1.79
C LYS A 45 -7.85 1.01 -2.97
N LEU A 46 -8.61 1.48 -3.95
CA LEU A 46 -8.05 2.20 -5.09
C LEU A 46 -7.52 3.57 -4.68
N LYS A 47 -8.23 4.29 -3.80
CA LYS A 47 -7.74 5.56 -3.22
C LYS A 47 -6.45 5.37 -2.42
N ILE A 48 -6.32 4.26 -1.69
CA ILE A 48 -5.07 3.90 -0.99
C ILE A 48 -3.95 3.69 -2.02
N ALA A 49 -4.20 2.92 -3.09
CA ALA A 49 -3.22 2.70 -4.14
C ALA A 49 -2.81 4.01 -4.85
N ASP A 50 -3.72 4.95 -5.04
CA ASP A 50 -3.43 6.30 -5.57
C ASP A 50 -2.50 7.09 -4.64
N GLU A 51 -2.72 7.04 -3.32
CA GLU A 51 -1.83 7.68 -2.34
C GLU A 51 -0.45 6.99 -2.27
N GLU A 52 -0.39 5.66 -2.44
CA GLU A 52 0.89 4.94 -2.53
C GLU A 52 1.70 5.35 -3.77
N VAL A 53 1.03 5.62 -4.90
CA VAL A 53 1.68 6.18 -6.10
C VAL A 53 2.25 7.57 -5.78
N LYS A 54 1.47 8.48 -5.18
CA LYS A 54 1.95 9.83 -4.78
C LYS A 54 3.13 9.74 -3.80
N ALA A 55 3.05 8.82 -2.82
CA ALA A 55 4.14 8.59 -1.88
C ALA A 55 5.43 8.15 -2.59
N SER A 56 5.32 7.27 -3.57
CA SER A 56 6.48 6.80 -4.36
C SER A 56 7.05 7.89 -5.27
N GLU A 57 6.23 8.77 -5.82
CA GLU A 57 6.66 9.96 -6.57
C GLU A 57 7.43 10.94 -5.67
N ALA A 58 6.96 11.17 -4.44
CA ALA A 58 7.66 11.97 -3.44
C ALA A 58 9.01 11.34 -3.04
N GLN A 59 9.05 10.01 -2.84
CA GLN A 59 10.30 9.28 -2.55
C GLN A 59 11.31 9.37 -3.70
N LYS A 60 10.84 9.35 -4.95
CA LYS A 60 11.69 9.57 -6.13
C LYS A 60 12.27 10.98 -6.16
N ALA A 61 11.46 12.00 -5.85
CA ALA A 61 11.93 13.38 -5.74
C ALA A 61 12.92 13.53 -4.58
N GLU A 62 12.66 12.91 -3.42
CA GLU A 62 13.60 12.86 -2.30
C GLU A 62 14.91 12.17 -2.68
N ALA A 63 14.88 11.03 -3.40
CA ALA A 63 16.07 10.35 -3.83
C ALA A 63 16.97 11.24 -4.71
N PHE A 64 16.39 12.11 -5.52
CA PHE A 64 17.12 13.07 -6.33
C PHE A 64 17.88 14.10 -5.46
N THR A 65 17.33 14.50 -4.31
CA THR A 65 18.01 15.46 -3.41
C THR A 65 19.34 14.97 -2.88
N LYS A 66 19.59 13.64 -2.91
CA LYS A 66 20.89 13.07 -2.53
C LYS A 66 22.05 13.48 -3.46
N TYR A 67 21.75 14.02 -4.65
CA TYR A 67 22.74 14.64 -5.54
C TYR A 67 23.08 16.07 -5.15
N LEU A 68 22.21 16.74 -4.39
CA LEU A 68 22.35 18.14 -4.04
C LEU A 68 23.18 18.33 -2.77
N PRO A 69 23.75 19.52 -2.55
CA PRO A 69 24.42 19.83 -1.30
C PRO A 69 23.45 19.83 -0.13
N SER A 70 23.87 19.22 0.98
CA SER A 70 23.18 19.32 2.24
C SER A 70 23.82 20.38 3.13
N ILE A 71 23.01 21.24 3.75
CA ILE A 71 23.44 22.24 4.71
C ILE A 71 22.82 21.86 6.06
N ALA A 72 23.69 21.79 7.09
CA ALA A 72 23.25 21.51 8.45
C ALA A 72 23.90 22.48 9.42
N ALA A 73 23.16 22.87 10.44
CA ALA A 73 23.65 23.66 11.56
C ALA A 73 23.59 22.82 12.83
N MET A 74 24.62 22.91 13.64
CA MET A 74 24.72 22.28 14.95
C MET A 74 25.14 23.31 15.99
N GLY A 75 24.46 23.34 17.12
CA GLY A 75 24.83 24.12 18.30
C GLY A 75 24.98 23.22 19.50
N VAL A 76 26.06 23.38 20.25
CA VAL A 76 26.32 22.65 21.49
C VAL A 76 26.69 23.65 22.57
N TYR A 77 26.07 23.56 23.73
CA TYR A 77 26.48 24.24 24.94
C TYR A 77 26.85 23.22 25.99
N LEU A 78 28.04 23.41 26.57
CA LEU A 78 28.54 22.57 27.65
C LEU A 78 28.86 23.41 28.86
N ARG A 79 28.49 22.92 30.02
CA ARG A 79 28.89 23.46 31.31
C ARG A 79 29.87 22.50 31.97
N ASN A 80 31.15 22.91 32.04
CA ASN A 80 32.22 22.15 32.66
C ASN A 80 32.31 22.49 34.15
N GLN A 81 32.75 21.55 34.95
CA GLN A 81 32.91 21.71 36.40
C GLN A 81 34.15 22.53 36.75
N LYS A 82 35.20 22.39 35.98
CA LYS A 82 36.52 22.94 36.26
C LYS A 82 37.05 23.71 35.03
N GLU A 83 37.92 24.69 35.30
CA GLU A 83 38.71 25.39 34.32
C GLU A 83 39.92 24.54 33.87
N ILE A 84 40.44 24.76 32.66
CA ILE A 84 41.66 24.18 32.18
C ILE A 84 42.82 25.01 32.65
N ASN A 85 43.65 24.44 33.52
CA ASN A 85 44.92 25.05 33.94
C ASN A 85 46.08 24.42 33.17
N LEU A 86 46.76 25.19 32.36
CA LEU A 86 47.92 24.74 31.57
C LEU A 86 49.16 24.57 32.47
N LEU A 87 49.24 25.24 33.63
CA LEU A 87 50.24 25.08 34.66
C LEU A 87 49.64 24.55 35.94
N SER A 88 50.29 23.64 36.61
CA SER A 88 49.89 23.12 37.94
C SER A 88 50.11 24.14 39.03
N GLU A 89 51.17 24.95 38.92
CA GLU A 89 51.64 26.00 39.82
C GLU A 89 52.32 27.11 39.06
N ASP A 90 52.66 28.22 39.74
CA ASP A 90 53.42 29.33 39.13
C ASP A 90 54.74 28.82 38.59
N ALA A 91 55.08 29.25 37.37
CA ALA A 91 56.31 28.89 36.72
C ALA A 91 57.28 30.08 36.72
N TYR A 92 58.53 29.79 36.96
CA TYR A 92 59.61 30.80 36.87
C TYR A 92 60.39 30.54 35.57
N LEU A 93 60.30 31.51 34.64
CA LEU A 93 60.99 31.43 33.38
C LEU A 93 62.31 32.21 33.42
N PRO A 94 63.43 31.68 32.99
CA PRO A 94 64.68 32.43 32.99
C PRO A 94 64.60 33.62 32.02
N VAL A 95 65.04 34.79 32.45
CA VAL A 95 65.11 35.99 31.61
C VAL A 95 66.38 35.92 30.81
N GLY A 96 66.31 35.86 29.50
CA GLY A 96 67.41 35.86 28.54
C GLY A 96 67.17 36.81 27.39
N ALA A 97 68.01 36.80 26.41
CA ALA A 97 67.92 37.59 25.19
C ALA A 97 67.90 36.68 23.95
N ILE A 98 67.21 37.08 22.90
CA ILE A 98 67.26 36.40 21.61
C ILE A 98 68.57 36.88 20.88
N GLY A 99 69.43 35.92 20.60
CA GLY A 99 70.65 36.18 19.83
C GLY A 99 70.39 36.56 18.37
N ALA A 100 71.38 37.04 17.67
CA ALA A 100 71.33 37.38 16.23
C ALA A 100 70.95 36.14 15.34
N ASP A 101 71.16 34.94 15.86
CA ASP A 101 70.83 33.65 15.24
C ASP A 101 69.36 33.21 15.54
N GLY A 102 68.61 34.04 16.21
CA GLY A 102 67.20 33.73 16.59
C GLY A 102 67.06 32.75 17.77
N LYS A 103 68.19 32.35 18.40
CA LYS A 103 68.16 31.43 19.55
C LYS A 103 68.09 32.16 20.87
N PHE A 104 67.44 31.56 21.84
CA PHE A 104 67.43 32.08 23.20
C PHE A 104 68.84 31.88 23.82
N THR A 105 69.44 32.97 24.32
CA THR A 105 70.74 32.99 24.94
C THR A 105 70.70 33.86 26.17
N PHE A 106 71.69 33.70 27.03
CA PHE A 106 71.90 34.57 28.19
C PHE A 106 73.07 35.52 27.88
N ARG A 107 72.92 36.82 28.12
CA ARG A 107 74.04 37.75 28.16
C ARG A 107 74.83 37.51 29.46
N ALA A 108 76.11 37.91 29.46
CA ALA A 108 76.92 37.74 30.64
C ALA A 108 76.41 38.41 31.93
N ASP A 109 75.74 39.54 31.75
CA ASP A 109 75.11 40.29 32.86
C ASP A 109 73.78 39.67 33.37
N GLN A 110 73.24 38.71 32.65
CA GLN A 110 72.03 37.96 32.96
C GLN A 110 72.31 36.62 33.65
N LEU A 111 73.60 36.27 33.84
CA LEU A 111 74.04 35.01 34.45
C LEU A 111 74.44 35.24 35.92
N THR A 112 74.16 34.29 36.76
CA THR A 112 74.65 34.27 38.15
C THR A 112 76.14 33.95 38.12
N LEU A 113 76.93 34.84 38.74
CA LEU A 113 78.43 34.63 38.81
C LEU A 113 78.77 34.03 40.16
N GLY A 114 79.72 33.11 40.09
CA GLY A 114 80.36 32.52 41.29
C GLY A 114 81.34 33.49 41.96
N THR A 115 81.97 33.12 43.06
CA THR A 115 82.95 33.90 43.80
C THR A 115 84.24 34.10 43.01
N ASP A 116 84.44 33.33 41.94
CA ASP A 116 85.50 33.43 40.97
C ASP A 116 85.20 34.33 39.77
N GLY A 117 84.02 34.98 39.75
CA GLY A 117 83.56 35.87 38.70
C GLY A 117 83.17 35.16 37.41
N LYS A 118 83.05 33.79 37.39
CA LYS A 118 82.57 33.02 36.24
C LYS A 118 81.12 32.65 36.40
N PRO A 119 80.39 32.48 35.26
CA PRO A 119 78.98 32.03 35.27
C PRO A 119 78.82 30.64 35.94
N ILE A 120 77.88 30.50 36.90
CA ILE A 120 77.56 29.24 37.54
C ILE A 120 76.81 28.34 36.53
N MET A 121 77.24 27.08 36.47
CA MET A 121 76.58 26.02 35.72
C MET A 121 76.09 24.91 36.69
N VAL A 122 74.85 24.48 36.57
CA VAL A 122 74.32 23.35 37.24
C VAL A 122 73.77 22.38 36.19
N ASP A 123 74.22 21.14 36.23
CA ASP A 123 73.84 20.07 35.27
C ASP A 123 74.09 20.46 33.80
N GLY A 124 75.20 21.23 33.53
CA GLY A 124 75.54 21.66 32.22
C GLY A 124 74.79 22.87 31.64
N GLN A 125 73.87 23.45 32.47
CA GLN A 125 73.09 24.63 32.10
C GLN A 125 73.53 25.87 32.90
N TYR A 126 73.62 27.04 32.25
CA TYR A 126 73.84 28.29 32.93
C TYR A 126 72.72 28.68 33.86
N VAL A 127 73.02 29.12 35.07
CA VAL A 127 72.02 29.62 36.07
C VAL A 127 71.73 31.07 35.78
N PRO A 128 70.46 31.43 35.35
CA PRO A 128 70.08 32.78 35.13
C PRO A 128 70.07 33.56 36.45
N LYS A 129 70.31 34.85 36.36
CA LYS A 129 70.24 35.75 37.50
C LYS A 129 68.86 36.19 37.85
N ASP A 130 68.02 36.39 36.82
CA ASP A 130 66.70 36.88 36.92
C ASP A 130 65.67 35.89 36.32
N TYR A 131 64.58 35.71 37.01
CA TYR A 131 63.48 34.90 36.56
C TYR A 131 62.21 35.74 36.49
N ALA A 132 61.51 35.64 35.36
CA ALA A 132 60.16 36.22 35.23
C ALA A 132 59.13 35.24 35.75
N LEU A 133 58.28 35.72 36.64
CA LEU A 133 57.15 34.94 37.15
C LEU A 133 56.12 34.82 36.01
N LEU A 134 55.74 33.59 35.67
CA LEU A 134 54.59 33.28 34.88
C LEU A 134 53.50 32.72 35.82
N PRO A 135 52.58 33.56 36.25
CA PRO A 135 51.53 33.11 37.18
C PRO A 135 50.67 32.04 36.55
N LYS A 136 50.24 31.07 37.29
CA LYS A 136 49.32 30.00 36.87
C LYS A 136 48.03 30.60 36.26
N GLU A 137 47.52 31.66 36.86
CA GLU A 137 46.28 32.34 36.42
C GLU A 137 46.42 32.89 34.99
N ALA A 138 47.65 33.31 34.58
CA ALA A 138 47.89 33.78 33.21
C ALA A 138 47.78 32.68 32.16
N MET A 139 47.90 31.42 32.60
CA MET A 139 47.84 30.21 31.75
C MET A 139 46.57 29.40 32.09
N THR A 140 45.54 29.99 32.67
CA THR A 140 44.26 29.40 32.96
C THR A 140 43.27 29.80 31.90
N VAL A 141 42.56 28.80 31.33
CA VAL A 141 41.47 29.03 30.37
C VAL A 141 40.15 28.72 31.05
N ASP A 142 39.29 29.69 31.16
CA ASP A 142 37.94 29.49 31.67
C ASP A 142 37.05 28.87 30.58
N ASP A 143 37.01 27.55 30.53
CA ASP A 143 36.17 26.76 29.63
C ASP A 143 34.90 26.18 30.33
N ARG A 144 34.59 26.74 31.52
CA ARG A 144 33.37 26.30 32.26
C ARG A 144 32.09 26.48 31.44
N ASN A 145 32.02 27.46 30.56
CA ASN A 145 30.92 27.70 29.65
C ASN A 145 31.44 27.58 28.20
N MET A 146 31.28 26.41 27.59
CA MET A 146 31.65 26.20 26.19
C MET A 146 30.42 26.30 25.30
N GLY A 147 30.49 27.13 24.30
CA GLY A 147 29.51 27.20 23.21
C GLY A 147 30.18 26.86 21.89
N ILE A 148 29.58 25.96 21.12
CA ILE A 148 30.03 25.59 19.76
C ILE A 148 28.87 25.78 18.83
N VAL A 149 29.06 26.53 17.75
CA VAL A 149 28.11 26.64 16.64
C VAL A 149 28.85 26.27 15.36
N GLN A 150 28.28 25.35 14.64
CA GLN A 150 28.84 24.90 13.36
C GLN A 150 27.76 24.93 12.28
N VAL A 151 28.08 25.51 11.13
CA VAL A 151 27.27 25.38 9.91
C VAL A 151 28.15 24.66 8.89
N GLY A 152 27.64 23.51 8.41
CA GLY A 152 28.36 22.66 7.46
C GLY A 152 27.58 22.47 6.17
N LEU A 153 28.25 22.55 5.04
CA LEU A 153 27.76 22.16 3.73
C LEU A 153 28.52 20.91 3.29
N THR A 154 27.79 19.90 2.84
CA THR A 154 28.38 18.68 2.26
C THR A 154 27.77 18.42 0.89
N GLN A 155 28.62 18.39 -0.15
CA GLN A 155 28.23 18.06 -1.52
C GLN A 155 28.90 16.75 -1.93
N PRO A 156 28.10 15.65 -2.10
CA PRO A 156 28.65 14.43 -2.69
C PRO A 156 29.08 14.66 -4.14
N ILE A 157 30.32 14.32 -4.45
CA ILE A 157 30.87 14.36 -5.83
C ILE A 157 30.82 12.96 -6.43
N TYR A 158 31.29 11.97 -5.67
CA TYR A 158 31.31 10.59 -6.09
C TYR A 158 31.06 9.66 -4.89
N MET A 159 30.08 8.74 -5.02
CA MET A 159 29.71 7.83 -3.96
C MET A 159 29.74 6.37 -4.44
N GLY A 160 30.70 6.02 -5.28
CA GLY A 160 30.80 4.67 -5.84
C GLY A 160 29.62 4.25 -6.70
N GLY A 161 28.83 5.20 -7.22
CA GLY A 161 27.58 4.92 -7.95
C GLY A 161 26.35 4.68 -7.07
N LYS A 162 26.49 4.75 -5.74
CA LYS A 162 25.41 4.48 -4.77
C LYS A 162 24.21 5.41 -4.95
N ILE A 163 24.43 6.72 -5.07
CA ILE A 163 23.35 7.71 -5.27
C ILE A 163 22.60 7.43 -6.58
N ARG A 164 23.31 7.10 -7.66
CA ARG A 164 22.71 6.74 -8.94
C ARG A 164 21.83 5.49 -8.81
N ALA A 165 22.30 4.46 -8.11
CA ALA A 165 21.53 3.24 -7.88
C ALA A 165 20.28 3.50 -7.04
N TYR A 166 20.37 4.33 -5.99
CA TYR A 166 19.19 4.74 -5.19
C TYR A 166 18.15 5.49 -6.03
N ASN A 167 18.58 6.41 -6.88
CA ASN A 167 17.65 7.13 -7.77
C ASN A 167 16.99 6.19 -8.78
N GLN A 168 17.73 5.20 -9.31
CA GLN A 168 17.15 4.19 -10.19
C GLN A 168 16.15 3.30 -9.44
N ILE A 169 16.44 2.90 -8.19
CA ILE A 169 15.50 2.15 -7.34
C ILE A 169 14.23 2.96 -7.11
N ALA A 170 14.36 4.24 -6.76
CA ALA A 170 13.20 5.10 -6.52
C ALA A 170 12.32 5.25 -7.78
N GLY A 171 12.93 5.38 -8.97
CA GLY A 171 12.21 5.39 -10.24
C GLY A 171 11.50 4.06 -10.56
N LEU A 172 12.14 2.92 -10.27
CA LEU A 172 11.53 1.60 -10.40
C LEU A 172 10.42 1.38 -9.36
N SER A 173 10.58 1.91 -8.15
CA SER A 173 9.56 1.83 -7.09
C SER A 173 8.30 2.63 -7.46
N GLU A 174 8.44 3.78 -8.12
CA GLU A 174 7.30 4.52 -8.67
C GLU A 174 6.55 3.70 -9.73
N GLN A 175 7.28 3.08 -10.67
CA GLN A 175 6.67 2.21 -11.68
C GLN A 175 5.98 1.00 -11.03
N LEU A 176 6.59 0.42 -10.00
CA LEU A 176 6.02 -0.68 -9.21
C LEU A 176 4.72 -0.27 -8.53
N ALA A 177 4.67 0.92 -7.92
CA ALA A 177 3.43 1.44 -7.31
C ALA A 177 2.31 1.61 -8.36
N LYS A 178 2.64 2.13 -9.55
CA LYS A 178 1.69 2.25 -10.67
C LYS A 178 1.19 0.88 -11.17
N SER A 179 2.07 -0.12 -11.25
CA SER A 179 1.69 -1.49 -11.61
C SER A 179 0.79 -2.14 -10.56
N LYS A 180 1.09 -1.96 -9.28
CA LYS A 180 0.22 -2.43 -8.18
C LYS A 180 -1.14 -1.74 -8.18
N ARG A 181 -1.19 -0.44 -8.48
CA ARG A 181 -2.45 0.27 -8.66
C ARG A 181 -3.29 -0.34 -9.80
N SER A 182 -2.65 -0.69 -10.92
CA SER A 182 -3.33 -1.37 -12.02
C SER A 182 -3.87 -2.75 -11.60
N GLN A 183 -3.11 -3.50 -10.83
CA GLN A 183 -3.57 -4.77 -10.25
C GLN A 183 -4.77 -4.57 -9.32
N GLU A 184 -4.73 -3.55 -8.45
CA GLU A 184 -5.85 -3.27 -7.55
C GLU A 184 -7.10 -2.78 -8.30
N LEU A 185 -6.93 -2.04 -9.40
CA LEU A 185 -8.03 -1.69 -10.30
C LEU A 185 -8.74 -2.94 -10.83
N GLN A 186 -7.98 -3.91 -11.34
CA GLN A 186 -8.56 -5.17 -11.82
C GLN A 186 -9.25 -5.95 -10.70
N ASN A 187 -8.71 -5.92 -9.47
CA ASN A 187 -9.34 -6.56 -8.31
C ASN A 187 -10.65 -5.87 -7.92
N VAL A 188 -10.70 -4.54 -7.97
CA VAL A 188 -11.92 -3.77 -7.67
C VAL A 188 -12.99 -4.05 -8.73
N ILE A 189 -12.64 -4.05 -10.03
CA ILE A 189 -13.56 -4.40 -11.11
C ILE A 189 -14.13 -5.81 -10.88
N LEU A 190 -13.26 -6.81 -10.65
CA LEU A 190 -13.69 -8.18 -10.40
C LEU A 190 -14.64 -8.28 -9.19
N SER A 191 -14.27 -7.66 -8.06
CA SER A 191 -15.12 -7.68 -6.86
C SER A 191 -16.47 -7.00 -7.07
N THR A 192 -16.51 -5.97 -7.93
CA THR A 192 -17.75 -5.29 -8.32
C THR A 192 -18.64 -6.22 -9.13
N ASP A 193 -18.06 -6.90 -10.11
CA ASP A 193 -18.76 -7.84 -10.98
C ASP A 193 -19.32 -9.02 -10.18
N GLU A 194 -18.52 -9.60 -9.29
CA GLU A 194 -18.93 -10.66 -8.38
C GLU A 194 -20.13 -10.23 -7.50
N ALA A 195 -20.04 -9.04 -6.90
CA ALA A 195 -21.11 -8.52 -6.06
C ALA A 195 -22.39 -8.20 -6.86
N TYR A 196 -22.24 -7.63 -8.07
CA TYR A 196 -23.35 -7.34 -8.99
C TYR A 196 -24.09 -8.62 -9.38
N TRP A 197 -23.37 -9.61 -9.93
CA TRP A 197 -23.96 -10.86 -10.37
C TRP A 197 -24.53 -11.69 -9.22
N GLN A 198 -23.93 -11.60 -8.03
CA GLN A 198 -24.48 -12.21 -6.81
C GLN A 198 -25.85 -11.62 -6.45
N ILE A 199 -26.03 -10.30 -6.58
CA ILE A 199 -27.34 -9.66 -6.34
C ILE A 199 -28.36 -10.10 -7.42
N ILE A 200 -27.96 -10.13 -8.70
CA ILE A 200 -28.83 -10.62 -9.78
C ILE A 200 -29.27 -12.07 -9.53
N SER A 201 -28.34 -12.94 -9.09
CA SER A 201 -28.68 -14.30 -8.66
C SER A 201 -29.73 -14.32 -7.56
N LEU A 202 -29.52 -13.52 -6.50
CA LEU A 202 -30.44 -13.49 -5.35
C LEU A 202 -31.81 -12.87 -5.69
N VAL A 203 -31.87 -11.88 -6.59
CA VAL A 203 -33.14 -11.34 -7.11
C VAL A 203 -33.93 -12.43 -7.84
N ASN A 204 -33.30 -13.21 -8.72
CA ASN A 204 -33.95 -14.31 -9.42
C ASN A 204 -34.34 -15.43 -8.48
N ARG A 205 -33.51 -15.78 -7.51
CA ARG A 205 -33.84 -16.77 -6.46
C ARG A 205 -34.99 -16.29 -5.56
N LYS A 206 -35.09 -14.99 -5.29
CA LYS A 206 -36.25 -14.45 -4.55
C LYS A 206 -37.55 -14.64 -5.32
N LYS A 207 -37.56 -14.29 -6.60
CA LYS A 207 -38.74 -14.52 -7.48
C LYS A 207 -39.14 -15.99 -7.50
N LEU A 208 -38.13 -16.88 -7.56
CA LEU A 208 -38.35 -18.33 -7.54
C LEU A 208 -38.91 -18.81 -6.20
N ALA A 209 -38.34 -18.35 -5.08
CA ALA A 209 -38.77 -18.69 -3.73
C ALA A 209 -40.21 -18.19 -3.45
N ASP A 210 -40.51 -16.94 -3.84
CA ASP A 210 -41.87 -16.36 -3.70
C ASP A 210 -42.91 -17.20 -4.47
N LYS A 211 -42.61 -17.58 -5.73
CA LYS A 211 -43.45 -18.44 -6.55
C LYS A 211 -43.60 -19.85 -5.97
N TYR A 212 -42.52 -20.40 -5.38
CA TYR A 212 -42.55 -21.72 -4.76
C TYR A 212 -43.42 -21.73 -3.51
N VAL A 213 -43.29 -20.74 -2.62
CA VAL A 213 -44.12 -20.59 -1.45
C VAL A 213 -45.61 -20.42 -1.83
N GLU A 214 -45.93 -19.54 -2.80
CA GLU A 214 -47.27 -19.36 -3.31
C GLU A 214 -47.90 -20.68 -3.84
N THR A 215 -47.07 -21.48 -4.54
CA THR A 215 -47.50 -22.79 -5.06
C THR A 215 -47.78 -23.77 -3.93
N LEU A 216 -46.87 -23.81 -2.91
CA LEU A 216 -47.08 -24.67 -1.74
C LEU A 216 -48.28 -24.26 -0.89
N GLU A 217 -48.54 -22.97 -0.73
CA GLU A 217 -49.73 -22.47 -0.04
C GLU A 217 -51.06 -22.93 -0.74
N LYS A 218 -51.09 -22.82 -2.08
CA LYS A 218 -52.25 -23.31 -2.86
C LYS A 218 -52.39 -24.81 -2.70
N PHE A 219 -51.30 -25.55 -2.83
CA PHE A 219 -51.30 -26.99 -2.67
C PHE A 219 -51.69 -27.44 -1.27
N THR A 220 -51.26 -26.72 -0.24
CA THR A 220 -51.65 -26.98 1.16
C THR A 220 -53.18 -26.83 1.33
N ARG A 221 -53.77 -25.75 0.79
CA ARG A 221 -55.24 -25.56 0.84
C ARG A 221 -55.98 -26.66 0.12
N ASP A 222 -55.52 -27.12 -1.04
CA ASP A 222 -56.11 -28.20 -1.81
C ASP A 222 -56.10 -29.53 -1.03
N VAL A 223 -54.96 -29.89 -0.43
CA VAL A 223 -54.80 -31.12 0.37
C VAL A 223 -55.64 -31.04 1.68
N GLU A 224 -55.71 -29.88 2.32
CA GLU A 224 -56.57 -29.70 3.49
C GLU A 224 -58.07 -29.88 3.17
N LEU A 225 -58.52 -29.35 2.02
CA LEU A 225 -59.88 -29.58 1.53
C LEU A 225 -60.13 -31.06 1.24
N MET A 226 -59.19 -31.75 0.59
CA MET A 226 -59.28 -33.19 0.34
C MET A 226 -59.32 -34.02 1.64
N HIS A 227 -58.64 -33.58 2.68
CA HIS A 227 -58.68 -34.23 3.98
C HIS A 227 -60.07 -34.09 4.63
N THR A 228 -60.69 -32.90 4.52
CA THR A 228 -62.06 -32.70 5.05
C THR A 228 -63.14 -33.55 4.35
N THR A 229 -62.88 -33.88 3.08
CA THR A 229 -63.72 -34.78 2.27
C THR A 229 -63.34 -36.25 2.40
N GLY A 230 -62.31 -36.59 3.20
CA GLY A 230 -61.91 -37.99 3.45
C GLY A 230 -60.98 -38.59 2.36
N VAL A 231 -60.57 -37.81 1.37
CA VAL A 231 -59.74 -38.27 0.26
C VAL A 231 -58.23 -38.26 0.61
N ALA A 232 -57.77 -37.29 1.41
CA ALA A 232 -56.41 -37.21 1.88
C ALA A 232 -56.25 -37.57 3.36
N THR A 233 -55.08 -38.12 3.75
CA THR A 233 -54.82 -38.49 5.14
C THR A 233 -54.29 -37.31 5.96
N LYS A 234 -54.32 -37.43 7.28
CA LYS A 234 -53.67 -36.45 8.17
C LYS A 234 -52.18 -36.35 7.93
N ALA A 235 -51.51 -37.46 7.55
CA ALA A 235 -50.09 -37.50 7.21
C ALA A 235 -49.80 -36.65 5.98
N ASP A 236 -50.66 -36.67 4.95
CA ASP A 236 -50.50 -35.85 3.74
C ASP A 236 -50.56 -34.34 4.10
N VAL A 237 -51.52 -33.91 4.91
CA VAL A 237 -51.61 -32.51 5.37
C VAL A 237 -50.37 -32.08 6.12
N LEU A 238 -49.87 -32.94 7.02
CA LEU A 238 -48.64 -32.60 7.77
C LEU A 238 -47.41 -32.53 6.86
N SER A 239 -47.27 -33.42 5.88
CA SER A 239 -46.19 -33.44 4.89
C SER A 239 -46.16 -32.16 4.07
N VAL A 240 -47.30 -31.67 3.59
CA VAL A 240 -47.39 -30.42 2.81
C VAL A 240 -47.07 -29.21 3.67
N ARG A 241 -47.56 -29.17 4.93
CA ARG A 241 -47.22 -28.08 5.87
C ARG A 241 -45.73 -28.02 6.21
N VAL A 242 -45.07 -29.19 6.37
CA VAL A 242 -43.60 -29.21 6.54
C VAL A 242 -42.90 -28.61 5.32
N LYS A 243 -43.34 -28.96 4.11
CA LYS A 243 -42.77 -28.40 2.88
C LYS A 243 -43.00 -26.90 2.74
N LEU A 244 -44.16 -26.40 3.14
CA LEU A 244 -44.47 -24.98 3.17
C LEU A 244 -43.52 -24.24 4.11
N ASN A 245 -43.32 -24.73 5.34
CA ASN A 245 -42.36 -24.15 6.27
C ASN A 245 -40.91 -24.16 5.71
N GLU A 246 -40.48 -25.23 5.01
CA GLU A 246 -39.19 -25.26 4.32
C GLU A 246 -39.12 -24.18 3.25
N GLY A 247 -40.17 -23.95 2.47
CA GLY A 247 -40.24 -22.89 1.47
C GLY A 247 -40.13 -21.50 2.09
N GLU A 248 -40.83 -21.22 3.18
CA GLU A 248 -40.78 -19.95 3.92
C GLU A 248 -39.36 -19.70 4.51
N MET A 249 -38.72 -20.76 5.00
CA MET A 249 -37.31 -20.66 5.45
C MET A 249 -36.35 -20.32 4.30
N ILE A 250 -36.55 -20.90 3.10
CA ILE A 250 -35.76 -20.58 1.90
C ILE A 250 -35.97 -19.11 1.53
N GLN A 251 -37.22 -18.63 1.49
CA GLN A 251 -37.56 -17.24 1.20
C GLN A 251 -36.86 -16.28 2.17
N THR A 252 -36.96 -16.54 3.48
CA THR A 252 -36.29 -15.73 4.52
C THR A 252 -34.78 -15.69 4.32
N LYS A 253 -34.17 -16.82 3.96
CA LYS A 253 -32.73 -16.93 3.71
C LYS A 253 -32.28 -16.10 2.50
N VAL A 254 -33.08 -16.12 1.43
CA VAL A 254 -32.81 -15.34 0.21
C VAL A 254 -32.99 -13.85 0.48
N ASP A 255 -34.00 -13.42 1.21
CA ASP A 255 -34.20 -12.01 1.58
C ASP A 255 -33.07 -11.44 2.41
N ASN A 256 -32.61 -12.20 3.40
CA ASN A 256 -31.43 -11.82 4.18
C ASN A 256 -30.16 -11.77 3.31
N GLY A 257 -29.94 -12.77 2.46
CA GLY A 257 -28.83 -12.83 1.53
C GLY A 257 -28.79 -11.64 0.58
N LEU A 258 -29.96 -11.26 0.03
CA LEU A 258 -30.11 -10.11 -0.86
C LEU A 258 -29.77 -8.79 -0.14
N SER A 259 -30.21 -8.63 1.10
CA SER A 259 -29.93 -7.45 1.91
C SER A 259 -28.43 -7.31 2.18
N LEU A 260 -27.76 -8.40 2.60
CA LEU A 260 -26.31 -8.41 2.85
C LEU A 260 -25.49 -8.18 1.56
N SER A 261 -25.90 -8.77 0.43
CA SER A 261 -25.21 -8.58 -0.85
C SER A 261 -25.32 -7.15 -1.35
N ARG A 262 -26.47 -6.47 -1.13
CA ARG A 262 -26.63 -5.04 -1.42
C ARG A 262 -25.69 -4.19 -0.57
N MET A 263 -25.59 -4.47 0.73
CA MET A 263 -24.62 -3.78 1.62
C MET A 263 -23.18 -3.95 1.14
N LEU A 264 -22.80 -5.15 0.68
CA LEU A 264 -21.48 -5.41 0.14
C LEU A 264 -21.19 -4.61 -1.14
N LEU A 265 -22.14 -4.60 -2.09
CA LEU A 265 -22.00 -3.81 -3.32
C LEU A 265 -21.87 -2.31 -3.00
N ASN A 266 -22.73 -1.81 -2.08
CA ASN A 266 -22.65 -0.42 -1.63
C ASN A 266 -21.26 -0.08 -1.06
N GLN A 267 -20.71 -0.97 -0.21
CA GLN A 267 -19.36 -0.79 0.31
C GLN A 267 -18.30 -0.75 -0.79
N ILE A 268 -18.39 -1.64 -1.78
CA ILE A 268 -17.44 -1.67 -2.91
C ILE A 268 -17.55 -0.40 -3.74
N CYS A 269 -18.76 0.06 -4.02
CA CYS A 269 -19.06 1.30 -4.76
C CYS A 269 -18.80 2.58 -3.92
N GLY A 270 -18.46 2.45 -2.64
CA GLY A 270 -18.23 3.58 -1.74
C GLY A 270 -19.50 4.35 -1.36
N LEU A 271 -20.65 3.71 -1.49
CA LEU A 271 -21.94 4.23 -1.05
C LEU A 271 -22.20 3.90 0.42
N PRO A 272 -23.10 4.63 1.11
CA PRO A 272 -23.59 4.22 2.43
C PRO A 272 -24.22 2.82 2.38
N THR A 273 -23.96 2.00 3.39
CA THR A 273 -24.37 0.58 3.40
C THR A 273 -25.88 0.37 3.40
N ASP A 274 -26.65 1.36 3.87
CA ASP A 274 -28.10 1.39 3.94
C ASP A 274 -28.78 1.91 2.67
N THR A 275 -28.01 2.32 1.66
CA THR A 275 -28.55 2.80 0.38
C THR A 275 -29.31 1.68 -0.33
N VAL A 276 -30.57 1.95 -0.69
CA VAL A 276 -31.34 1.01 -1.50
C VAL A 276 -30.98 1.16 -2.96
N VAL A 277 -30.11 0.28 -3.46
CA VAL A 277 -29.72 0.22 -4.86
C VAL A 277 -30.58 -0.77 -5.62
N MET A 278 -31.18 -0.35 -6.72
CA MET A 278 -31.83 -1.22 -7.69
C MET A 278 -30.91 -1.43 -8.88
N LEU A 279 -30.69 -2.70 -9.23
CA LEU A 279 -29.86 -3.05 -10.37
C LEU A 279 -30.71 -3.28 -11.61
N LYS A 280 -30.18 -2.93 -12.76
CA LYS A 280 -30.78 -3.29 -14.04
C LYS A 280 -30.74 -4.80 -14.17
N GLU A 281 -31.91 -5.43 -14.31
CA GLU A 281 -31.99 -6.86 -14.55
C GLU A 281 -31.49 -7.14 -15.97
N GLU A 282 -30.26 -7.57 -16.08
CA GLU A 282 -29.76 -8.12 -17.34
C GLU A 282 -30.22 -9.58 -17.40
N VAL A 283 -31.00 -9.90 -18.41
CA VAL A 283 -31.42 -11.28 -18.65
C VAL A 283 -30.18 -12.10 -18.91
N ALA A 284 -29.97 -13.10 -18.05
CA ALA A 284 -28.78 -13.96 -18.11
C ALA A 284 -28.81 -14.93 -19.33
N ASP A 285 -29.76 -14.74 -20.24
CA ASP A 285 -29.93 -15.60 -21.42
C ASP A 285 -29.00 -15.19 -22.54
N THR A 286 -27.74 -15.48 -22.37
CA THR A 286 -26.73 -15.28 -23.42
C THR A 286 -26.04 -16.60 -23.74
N ASP A 287 -25.94 -16.88 -25.00
CA ASP A 287 -24.98 -17.86 -25.50
C ASP A 287 -23.59 -17.45 -25.01
N VAL A 288 -22.84 -18.41 -24.51
CA VAL A 288 -21.48 -18.18 -24.05
C VAL A 288 -20.64 -17.89 -25.29
N GLU A 289 -20.27 -16.60 -25.48
CA GLU A 289 -19.34 -16.24 -26.55
C GLU A 289 -18.01 -16.95 -26.35
N GLU A 290 -17.49 -17.57 -27.40
CA GLU A 290 -16.15 -18.14 -27.36
C GLU A 290 -15.14 -17.00 -27.23
N VAL A 291 -14.37 -17.03 -26.14
CA VAL A 291 -13.23 -16.12 -25.96
C VAL A 291 -12.05 -16.73 -26.73
N PRO A 292 -11.41 -15.99 -27.65
CA PRO A 292 -10.25 -16.48 -28.38
C PRO A 292 -9.12 -16.92 -27.43
N GLU A 293 -8.47 -18.03 -27.74
CA GLU A 293 -7.27 -18.46 -27.00
C GLU A 293 -6.13 -17.47 -27.25
N GLU A 294 -5.47 -17.05 -26.17
CA GLU A 294 -4.37 -16.08 -26.19
C GLU A 294 -3.03 -16.78 -25.97
N SER A 295 -1.96 -16.29 -26.62
CA SER A 295 -0.63 -16.83 -26.37
C SER A 295 -0.14 -16.43 -24.97
N LEU A 296 0.52 -17.35 -24.25
CA LEU A 296 1.06 -17.10 -22.92
C LEU A 296 2.01 -15.90 -22.87
N GLU A 297 2.77 -15.65 -23.94
CA GLU A 297 3.67 -14.50 -24.01
C GLU A 297 2.89 -13.17 -23.97
N GLN A 298 1.78 -13.08 -24.71
CA GLN A 298 0.90 -11.91 -24.67
C GLN A 298 0.25 -11.72 -23.31
N VAL A 299 -0.18 -12.82 -22.69
CA VAL A 299 -0.74 -12.84 -21.34
C VAL A 299 0.29 -12.26 -20.34
N TYR A 300 1.54 -12.77 -20.33
CA TYR A 300 2.57 -12.26 -19.41
C TYR A 300 2.83 -10.77 -19.57
N ASN A 301 2.82 -10.26 -20.80
CA ASN A 301 3.04 -8.84 -21.08
C ASN A 301 1.91 -7.92 -20.61
N ARG A 302 0.68 -8.44 -20.49
CA ARG A 302 -0.50 -7.67 -20.03
C ARG A 302 -0.74 -7.77 -18.53
N ARG A 303 -0.16 -8.77 -17.86
CA ARG A 303 -0.42 -9.03 -16.42
C ARG A 303 0.38 -8.09 -15.53
N PRO A 304 -0.28 -7.22 -14.74
CA PRO A 304 0.42 -6.29 -13.85
C PRO A 304 1.20 -6.99 -12.73
N GLU A 305 0.85 -8.23 -12.38
CA GLU A 305 1.60 -9.04 -11.42
C GLU A 305 2.99 -9.42 -11.96
N VAL A 306 3.09 -9.77 -13.25
CA VAL A 306 4.37 -10.06 -13.91
C VAL A 306 5.22 -8.81 -13.99
N ALA A 307 4.64 -7.71 -14.48
CA ALA A 307 5.31 -6.41 -14.55
C ALA A 307 5.83 -5.96 -13.17
N SER A 308 5.04 -6.14 -12.11
CA SER A 308 5.44 -5.83 -10.74
C SER A 308 6.67 -6.65 -10.29
N LEU A 309 6.70 -7.96 -10.57
CA LEU A 309 7.81 -8.83 -10.19
C LEU A 309 9.07 -8.57 -11.03
N GLU A 310 8.94 -8.21 -12.29
CA GLU A 310 10.05 -7.77 -13.14
C GLU A 310 10.68 -6.49 -12.58
N LEU A 311 9.86 -5.50 -12.22
CA LEU A 311 10.32 -4.26 -11.58
C LEU A 311 11.01 -4.53 -10.24
N VAL A 312 10.46 -5.43 -9.40
CA VAL A 312 11.09 -5.84 -8.14
C VAL A 312 12.44 -6.51 -8.41
N THR A 313 12.52 -7.39 -9.39
CA THR A 313 13.79 -8.04 -9.78
C THR A 313 14.84 -7.00 -10.20
N ASP A 314 14.44 -6.00 -10.97
CA ASP A 314 15.32 -4.92 -11.38
C ASP A 314 15.76 -4.03 -10.20
N ILE A 315 14.88 -3.78 -9.22
CA ILE A 315 15.24 -3.13 -7.96
C ILE A 315 16.34 -3.93 -7.25
N TYR A 316 16.24 -5.26 -7.17
CA TYR A 316 17.25 -6.09 -6.53
C TYR A 316 18.58 -6.09 -7.31
N LYS A 317 18.58 -6.06 -8.64
CA LYS A 317 19.78 -5.84 -9.47
C LYS A 317 20.44 -4.47 -9.18
N LYS A 318 19.66 -3.42 -8.86
CA LYS A 318 20.24 -2.13 -8.43
C LYS A 318 20.78 -2.18 -7.00
N LYS A 319 20.17 -2.98 -6.10
CA LYS A 319 20.74 -3.24 -4.76
C LYS A 319 22.09 -3.95 -4.83
N GLU A 320 22.31 -4.83 -5.82
CA GLU A 320 23.65 -5.37 -6.08
C GLU A 320 24.68 -4.27 -6.42
N LYS A 321 24.28 -3.25 -7.21
CA LYS A 321 25.14 -2.10 -7.49
C LYS A 321 25.44 -1.27 -6.25
N ILE A 322 24.50 -1.17 -5.31
CA ILE A 322 24.75 -0.53 -4.00
C ILE A 322 25.78 -1.33 -3.20
N ALA A 323 25.62 -2.67 -3.13
CA ALA A 323 26.59 -3.52 -2.46
C ALA A 323 27.99 -3.44 -3.13
N LEU A 324 28.03 -3.33 -4.45
CA LEU A 324 29.28 -3.13 -5.19
C LEU A 324 29.92 -1.77 -4.87
N SER A 325 29.13 -0.73 -4.62
CA SER A 325 29.65 0.60 -4.28
C SER A 325 30.46 0.62 -2.98
N GLU A 326 30.28 -0.38 -2.10
CA GLU A 326 31.06 -0.53 -0.86
C GLU A 326 32.55 -0.83 -1.10
N TYR A 327 32.93 -1.23 -2.31
CA TYR A 327 34.34 -1.40 -2.72
C TYR A 327 34.97 -0.12 -3.27
N LEU A 328 34.18 0.89 -3.60
CA LEU A 328 34.61 2.07 -4.32
C LEU A 328 34.83 3.25 -3.37
N PRO A 329 35.75 4.16 -3.69
CA PRO A 329 35.94 5.35 -2.88
C PRO A 329 34.71 6.26 -2.91
N THR A 330 34.55 7.05 -1.85
CA THR A 330 33.59 8.14 -1.80
C THR A 330 34.31 9.47 -1.73
N ILE A 331 33.86 10.46 -2.49
CA ILE A 331 34.41 11.80 -2.59
C ILE A 331 33.32 12.82 -2.31
N ALA A 332 33.54 13.71 -1.37
CA ALA A 332 32.63 14.79 -1.05
C ALA A 332 33.41 16.12 -0.89
N LEU A 333 32.80 17.20 -1.36
CA LEU A 333 33.21 18.56 -1.05
C LEU A 333 32.53 18.96 0.26
N THR A 334 33.30 19.54 1.19
CA THR A 334 32.77 20.06 2.45
C THR A 334 33.17 21.52 2.62
N ALA A 335 32.26 22.33 3.11
CA ALA A 335 32.54 23.69 3.56
C ALA A 335 31.92 23.85 4.95
N ASN A 336 32.71 24.32 5.90
CA ASN A 336 32.29 24.47 7.28
C ASN A 336 32.60 25.85 7.79
N TYR A 337 31.72 26.41 8.59
CA TYR A 337 31.98 27.52 9.47
C TYR A 337 31.82 27.03 10.89
N LEU A 338 32.87 27.13 11.67
CA LEU A 338 32.90 26.74 13.08
C LEU A 338 33.15 27.98 13.91
N SER A 339 32.28 28.26 14.87
CA SER A 339 32.49 29.29 15.88
C SER A 339 32.35 28.69 17.26
N ASN A 340 33.24 29.06 18.16
CA ASN A 340 33.25 28.55 19.53
C ASN A 340 33.63 29.63 20.55
N THR A 341 33.22 29.42 21.80
CA THR A 341 33.65 30.18 22.98
C THR A 341 33.96 29.18 24.09
N PRO A 342 35.13 29.26 24.78
CA PRO A 342 36.29 30.08 24.47
C PRO A 342 36.84 29.76 23.06
N SER A 343 37.26 30.80 22.33
CA SER A 343 37.90 30.63 21.00
C SER A 343 39.37 30.38 21.15
N PHE A 344 39.88 29.51 20.27
CA PHE A 344 41.32 29.19 20.16
C PHE A 344 41.91 29.56 18.80
N PHE A 345 41.13 30.29 17.98
CA PHE A 345 41.55 30.62 16.60
C PHE A 345 42.54 31.79 16.54
N ASP A 346 42.49 32.71 17.49
CA ASP A 346 43.40 33.82 17.61
C ASP A 346 43.81 34.01 19.09
N GLY A 347 44.62 33.09 19.58
CA GLY A 347 44.91 32.94 20.99
C GLY A 347 43.73 32.38 21.79
N VAL A 348 43.75 32.54 23.11
CA VAL A 348 42.66 32.13 24.00
C VAL A 348 41.80 33.31 24.32
N SER A 349 40.56 33.32 23.82
CA SER A 349 39.59 34.43 24.01
C SER A 349 38.27 33.86 24.49
N THR A 350 37.64 34.50 25.49
CA THR A 350 36.30 34.22 25.98
C THR A 350 35.19 34.72 25.05
N LYS A 351 35.53 35.41 23.94
CA LYS A 351 34.58 35.89 22.95
C LYS A 351 34.26 34.76 21.95
N PHE A 352 33.09 34.83 21.39
CA PHE A 352 32.78 34.00 20.21
C PHE A 352 33.61 34.47 19.03
N ASP A 353 34.36 33.53 18.46
CA ASP A 353 35.14 33.75 17.23
C ASP A 353 34.93 32.53 16.32
N GLY A 354 35.14 32.70 15.02
CA GLY A 354 34.84 31.66 14.06
C GLY A 354 35.81 31.60 12.88
N MET A 355 35.94 30.39 12.34
CA MET A 355 36.77 30.09 11.18
C MET A 355 35.96 29.31 10.14
N TRP A 356 36.14 29.66 8.87
CA TRP A 356 35.61 28.87 7.78
C TRP A 356 36.69 27.93 7.21
N SER A 357 36.26 26.79 6.71
CA SER A 357 37.11 25.84 6.02
C SER A 357 36.40 25.24 4.83
N VAL A 358 37.12 25.00 3.73
CA VAL A 358 36.64 24.27 2.56
C VAL A 358 37.64 23.16 2.26
N GLY A 359 37.14 21.96 1.97
CA GLY A 359 37.97 20.80 1.72
C GLY A 359 37.29 19.74 0.89
N ILE A 360 38.08 18.83 0.37
CA ILE A 360 37.63 17.60 -0.31
C ILE A 360 37.99 16.43 0.57
N GLY A 361 36.93 15.69 1.01
CA GLY A 361 37.11 14.45 1.75
C GLY A 361 37.06 13.24 0.79
N ILE A 362 38.09 12.39 0.87
CA ILE A 362 38.16 11.13 0.14
C ILE A 362 38.21 10.00 1.17
N LYS A 363 37.24 9.06 1.08
CA LYS A 363 37.23 7.86 1.92
C LYS A 363 37.23 6.63 1.04
N ALA A 364 38.31 5.85 1.10
CA ALA A 364 38.48 4.60 0.36
C ALA A 364 38.55 3.44 1.35
N PRO A 365 37.66 2.42 1.24
CA PRO A 365 37.75 1.23 2.07
C PRO A 365 38.93 0.37 1.59
N ILE A 366 39.90 0.09 2.49
CA ILE A 366 41.07 -0.72 2.17
C ILE A 366 40.86 -2.18 2.55
N PHE A 367 40.38 -2.43 3.77
CA PHE A 367 40.21 -3.79 4.26
C PHE A 367 39.11 -3.87 5.31
N HIS A 368 38.14 -4.79 5.09
CA HIS A 368 36.97 -4.99 5.99
C HIS A 368 36.67 -6.49 6.22
N TRP A 369 37.71 -7.33 6.32
CA TRP A 369 37.54 -8.77 6.60
C TRP A 369 36.56 -9.48 5.64
N GLY A 370 36.47 -9.02 4.39
CA GLY A 370 35.58 -9.58 3.36
C GLY A 370 34.10 -9.23 3.53
N ALA A 371 33.75 -8.22 4.36
CA ALA A 371 32.37 -7.80 4.56
C ALA A 371 31.67 -7.42 3.25
N SER A 372 32.28 -6.57 2.42
CA SER A 372 31.73 -6.14 1.14
C SER A 372 31.50 -7.33 0.17
N ARG A 373 32.40 -8.35 0.19
CA ARG A 373 32.20 -9.58 -0.60
C ARG A 373 30.98 -10.37 -0.14
N LYS A 374 30.77 -10.46 1.18
CA LYS A 374 29.61 -11.13 1.75
C LYS A 374 28.33 -10.35 1.48
N SER A 375 28.37 -9.01 1.57
CA SER A 375 27.27 -8.11 1.22
C SER A 375 26.83 -8.28 -0.25
N LEU A 376 27.79 -8.27 -1.19
CA LEU A 376 27.51 -8.50 -2.61
C LEU A 376 26.95 -9.91 -2.87
N ARG A 377 27.50 -10.94 -2.20
CA ARG A 377 27.00 -12.32 -2.33
C ARG A 377 25.56 -12.44 -1.82
N ASN A 378 25.25 -11.78 -0.72
CA ASN A 378 23.88 -11.72 -0.19
C ASN A 378 22.93 -11.02 -1.17
N ALA A 379 23.31 -9.84 -1.71
CA ALA A 379 22.51 -9.12 -2.69
C ALA A 379 22.22 -9.99 -3.94
N LYS A 380 23.24 -10.69 -4.46
CA LYS A 380 23.06 -11.62 -5.60
C LYS A 380 22.10 -12.78 -5.28
N ALA A 381 22.21 -13.36 -4.08
CA ALA A 381 21.29 -14.42 -3.67
C ALA A 381 19.84 -13.91 -3.59
N GLN A 382 19.63 -12.67 -3.11
CA GLN A 382 18.32 -12.03 -3.10
C GLN A 382 17.78 -11.77 -4.52
N THR A 383 18.64 -11.33 -5.46
CA THR A 383 18.22 -11.19 -6.87
C THR A 383 17.80 -12.55 -7.48
N ASN A 384 18.57 -13.60 -7.23
CA ASN A 384 18.22 -14.93 -7.70
C ASN A 384 16.89 -15.41 -7.12
N ALA A 385 16.64 -15.16 -5.83
CA ALA A 385 15.35 -15.46 -5.21
C ALA A 385 14.19 -14.73 -5.89
N MET A 386 14.37 -13.47 -6.30
CA MET A 386 13.33 -12.73 -7.04
C MET A 386 13.12 -13.28 -8.45
N ASN A 387 14.20 -13.73 -9.13
CA ASN A 387 14.07 -14.40 -10.42
C ASN A 387 13.23 -15.69 -10.31
N TYR A 388 13.43 -16.50 -9.26
CA TYR A 388 12.63 -17.69 -9.05
C TYR A 388 11.16 -17.35 -8.73
N LYS A 389 10.91 -16.29 -7.95
CA LYS A 389 9.54 -15.80 -7.71
C LYS A 389 8.84 -15.35 -8.99
N LEU A 390 9.57 -14.71 -9.91
CA LEU A 390 9.02 -14.34 -11.22
C LEU A 390 8.68 -15.57 -12.05
N GLN A 391 9.53 -16.61 -12.05
CA GLN A 391 9.24 -17.89 -12.72
C GLN A 391 8.02 -18.58 -12.12
N GLU A 392 7.97 -18.72 -10.80
CA GLU A 392 6.83 -19.28 -10.08
C GLU A 392 5.52 -18.54 -10.41
N ALA A 393 5.55 -17.20 -10.46
CA ALA A 393 4.38 -16.42 -10.83
C ALA A 393 3.91 -16.67 -12.27
N LYS A 394 4.85 -16.82 -13.21
CA LYS A 394 4.52 -17.22 -14.60
C LYS A 394 3.89 -18.60 -14.68
N GLU A 395 4.40 -19.58 -13.96
CA GLU A 395 3.82 -20.93 -13.86
C GLU A 395 2.41 -20.89 -13.24
N GLN A 396 2.20 -20.09 -12.18
CA GLN A 396 0.88 -19.91 -11.56
C GLN A 396 -0.11 -19.24 -12.51
N ILE A 397 0.32 -18.24 -13.30
CA ILE A 397 -0.51 -17.59 -14.31
C ILE A 397 -0.89 -18.59 -15.42
N GLU A 398 0.04 -19.37 -15.91
CA GLU A 398 -0.25 -20.43 -16.90
C GLU A 398 -1.29 -21.42 -16.37
N LEU A 399 -1.13 -21.88 -15.12
CA LEU A 399 -2.11 -22.74 -14.47
C LEU A 399 -3.48 -22.06 -14.36
N GLN A 400 -3.52 -20.76 -13.97
CA GLN A 400 -4.75 -19.98 -13.85
C GLN A 400 -5.47 -19.83 -15.21
N VAL A 401 -4.72 -19.59 -16.29
CA VAL A 401 -5.25 -19.49 -17.65
C VAL A 401 -5.90 -20.81 -18.03
N ASN A 402 -5.15 -21.92 -17.95
CA ASN A 402 -5.66 -23.24 -18.26
C ASN A 402 -6.91 -23.60 -17.45
N GLN A 403 -6.90 -23.32 -16.14
CA GLN A 403 -8.06 -23.56 -15.26
C GLN A 403 -9.28 -22.75 -15.71
N SER A 404 -9.09 -21.47 -16.08
CA SER A 404 -10.18 -20.60 -16.52
C SER A 404 -10.76 -21.06 -17.86
N GLU A 405 -9.92 -21.51 -18.80
CA GLU A 405 -10.37 -22.09 -20.08
C GLU A 405 -11.15 -23.38 -19.89
N PHE A 406 -10.64 -24.31 -19.08
CA PHE A 406 -11.37 -25.53 -18.76
C PHE A 406 -12.69 -25.26 -18.07
N LYS A 407 -12.71 -24.30 -17.15
CA LYS A 407 -13.93 -23.92 -16.44
C LYS A 407 -14.96 -23.32 -17.38
N MET A 408 -14.54 -22.50 -18.35
CA MET A 408 -15.43 -21.94 -19.36
C MET A 408 -16.06 -23.07 -20.21
N LYS A 409 -15.25 -24.02 -20.69
CA LYS A 409 -15.73 -25.19 -21.45
C LYS A 409 -16.70 -26.09 -20.62
N GLU A 410 -16.43 -26.26 -19.32
CA GLU A 410 -17.30 -26.97 -18.38
C GLU A 410 -18.66 -26.29 -18.22
N VAL A 411 -18.64 -24.98 -17.91
CA VAL A 411 -19.84 -24.20 -17.63
C VAL A 411 -20.75 -24.10 -18.86
N THR A 412 -20.19 -23.99 -20.05
CA THR A 412 -20.97 -23.99 -21.31
C THR A 412 -21.78 -25.29 -21.45
N LYS A 413 -21.15 -26.44 -21.18
CA LYS A 413 -21.84 -27.74 -21.20
C LYS A 413 -22.87 -27.85 -20.08
N LYS A 414 -22.52 -27.40 -18.87
CA LYS A 414 -23.42 -27.41 -17.70
C LYS A 414 -24.66 -26.56 -17.93
N LEU A 415 -24.53 -25.40 -18.58
CA LEU A 415 -25.65 -24.53 -18.91
C LEU A 415 -26.64 -25.22 -19.85
N ALA A 416 -26.14 -25.89 -20.90
CA ALA A 416 -27.00 -26.65 -21.80
C ALA A 416 -27.72 -27.80 -21.10
N MET A 417 -27.06 -28.47 -20.15
CA MET A 417 -27.66 -29.54 -19.34
C MET A 417 -28.71 -28.98 -18.35
N ALA A 418 -28.42 -27.86 -17.67
CA ALA A 418 -29.34 -27.23 -16.74
C ALA A 418 -30.63 -26.78 -17.43
N ARG A 419 -30.55 -26.21 -18.65
CA ARG A 419 -31.73 -25.86 -19.45
C ARG A 419 -32.61 -27.09 -19.74
N LYS A 420 -32.01 -28.19 -20.20
CA LYS A 420 -32.75 -29.43 -20.46
C LYS A 420 -33.34 -30.06 -19.19
N ASN A 421 -32.60 -29.94 -18.06
CA ASN A 421 -33.07 -30.46 -16.79
C ASN A 421 -34.30 -29.69 -16.28
N LEU A 422 -34.26 -28.35 -16.41
CA LEU A 422 -35.44 -27.52 -16.07
C LEU A 422 -36.65 -27.88 -16.93
N GLU A 423 -36.52 -27.98 -18.25
CA GLU A 423 -37.58 -28.37 -19.16
C GLU A 423 -38.26 -29.68 -18.71
N ARG A 424 -37.44 -30.69 -18.38
CA ARG A 424 -37.95 -31.99 -17.89
C ARG A 424 -38.62 -31.89 -16.52
N ALA A 425 -38.05 -31.08 -15.62
CA ALA A 425 -38.62 -30.87 -14.30
C ALA A 425 -39.95 -30.12 -14.37
N GLU A 426 -40.15 -29.19 -15.28
CA GLU A 426 -41.39 -28.49 -15.55
C GLU A 426 -42.48 -29.45 -16.11
N GLU A 427 -42.10 -30.28 -17.07
CA GLU A 427 -43.00 -31.30 -17.59
C GLU A 427 -43.42 -32.29 -16.49
N ASN A 428 -42.46 -32.81 -15.69
CA ASN A 428 -42.74 -33.71 -14.60
C ASN A 428 -43.72 -33.08 -13.58
N LEU A 429 -43.46 -31.82 -13.18
CA LEU A 429 -44.36 -31.11 -12.25
C LEU A 429 -45.76 -30.93 -12.82
N LYS A 430 -45.83 -30.59 -14.14
CA LYS A 430 -47.14 -30.49 -14.83
C LYS A 430 -47.91 -31.79 -14.78
N PHE A 431 -47.29 -32.95 -15.11
CA PHE A 431 -47.94 -34.26 -15.08
C PHE A 431 -48.30 -34.71 -13.66
N ALA A 432 -47.42 -34.44 -12.67
CA ALA A 432 -47.68 -34.73 -11.27
C ALA A 432 -48.93 -33.97 -10.75
N ASN A 433 -49.04 -32.68 -11.09
CA ASN A 433 -50.19 -31.87 -10.72
C ASN A 433 -51.49 -32.32 -11.41
N LEU A 434 -51.42 -32.72 -12.69
CA LEU A 434 -52.60 -33.27 -13.41
C LEU A 434 -53.04 -34.60 -12.79
N GLY A 435 -52.13 -35.55 -12.61
CA GLY A 435 -52.43 -36.85 -12.04
C GLY A 435 -52.92 -36.76 -10.58
N PHE A 436 -52.47 -35.78 -9.81
CA PHE A 436 -52.99 -35.50 -8.47
C PHE A 436 -54.46 -35.06 -8.53
N LYS A 437 -54.81 -34.15 -9.44
CA LYS A 437 -56.17 -33.69 -9.63
C LYS A 437 -57.11 -34.82 -10.05
N GLU A 438 -56.63 -35.76 -10.83
CA GLU A 438 -57.38 -36.96 -11.24
C GLU A 438 -57.36 -38.08 -10.20
N GLY A 439 -56.68 -37.86 -9.04
CA GLY A 439 -56.60 -38.86 -7.96
C GLY A 439 -55.67 -40.05 -8.26
N THR A 440 -54.87 -39.98 -9.31
CA THR A 440 -53.96 -41.06 -9.76
C THR A 440 -52.56 -40.97 -9.19
N ILE A 441 -52.14 -39.80 -8.72
CA ILE A 441 -50.81 -39.52 -8.18
C ILE A 441 -50.92 -39.09 -6.71
N PRO A 442 -50.17 -39.71 -5.76
CA PRO A 442 -50.15 -39.33 -4.35
C PRO A 442 -49.52 -37.93 -4.10
N VAL A 443 -49.90 -37.30 -2.97
CA VAL A 443 -49.38 -36.02 -2.49
C VAL A 443 -47.85 -35.98 -2.49
N LEU A 444 -47.22 -37.04 -2.02
CA LEU A 444 -45.74 -37.13 -1.92
C LEU A 444 -45.06 -36.95 -3.28
N ASN A 445 -45.55 -37.55 -4.35
CA ASN A 445 -44.98 -37.45 -5.69
C ASN A 445 -45.09 -36.02 -6.25
N VAL A 446 -46.15 -35.27 -5.91
CA VAL A 446 -46.28 -33.85 -6.26
C VAL A 446 -45.22 -33.01 -5.53
N LEU A 447 -45.03 -33.27 -4.23
CA LEU A 447 -44.01 -32.59 -3.42
C LEU A 447 -42.60 -32.88 -3.95
N GLU A 448 -42.31 -34.12 -4.37
CA GLU A 448 -41.03 -34.49 -5.03
C GLU A 448 -40.85 -33.75 -6.36
N ALA A 449 -41.88 -33.70 -7.20
CA ALA A 449 -41.85 -32.97 -8.47
C ALA A 449 -41.66 -31.44 -8.27
N GLN A 450 -42.31 -30.86 -7.27
CA GLN A 450 -42.12 -29.45 -6.89
C GLN A 450 -40.68 -29.17 -6.41
N THR A 451 -40.13 -30.08 -5.60
CA THR A 451 -38.74 -29.98 -5.12
C THR A 451 -37.72 -30.11 -6.28
N ALA A 452 -37.95 -31.06 -7.19
CA ALA A 452 -37.13 -31.23 -8.40
C ALA A 452 -37.19 -29.99 -9.29
N TRP A 453 -38.36 -29.39 -9.48
CA TRP A 453 -38.51 -28.15 -10.24
C TRP A 453 -37.78 -26.98 -9.58
N LEU A 454 -37.90 -26.79 -8.25
CA LEU A 454 -37.17 -25.75 -7.50
C LEU A 454 -35.64 -25.91 -7.66
N THR A 455 -35.16 -27.16 -7.52
CA THR A 455 -33.73 -27.49 -7.65
C THR A 455 -33.23 -27.21 -9.05
N ALA A 456 -33.95 -27.63 -10.10
CA ALA A 456 -33.58 -27.41 -11.49
C ALA A 456 -33.54 -25.90 -11.86
N ASN A 457 -34.51 -25.11 -11.38
CA ASN A 457 -34.51 -23.65 -11.55
C ASN A 457 -33.31 -23.01 -10.84
N SER A 458 -33.07 -23.40 -9.59
CA SER A 458 -31.92 -22.88 -8.83
C SER A 458 -30.61 -23.18 -9.52
N GLU A 459 -30.44 -24.42 -10.05
CA GLU A 459 -29.25 -24.83 -10.78
C GLU A 459 -29.06 -24.03 -12.08
N LEU A 460 -30.15 -23.75 -12.80
CA LEU A 460 -30.09 -22.91 -14.01
C LEU A 460 -29.63 -21.49 -13.66
N ILE A 461 -30.24 -20.86 -12.64
CA ILE A 461 -29.84 -19.51 -12.19
C ILE A 461 -28.36 -19.49 -11.83
N ASP A 462 -27.90 -20.47 -11.03
CA ASP A 462 -26.49 -20.55 -10.63
C ASP A 462 -25.56 -20.70 -11.83
N THR A 463 -25.90 -21.58 -12.76
CA THR A 463 -25.08 -21.84 -13.92
C THR A 463 -25.03 -20.64 -14.88
N GLN A 464 -26.11 -19.90 -15.02
CA GLN A 464 -26.14 -18.66 -15.80
C GLN A 464 -25.20 -17.60 -15.21
N ILE A 465 -25.22 -17.41 -13.89
CA ILE A 465 -24.33 -16.49 -13.19
C ILE A 465 -22.87 -16.96 -13.26
N GLU A 466 -22.64 -18.28 -13.05
CA GLU A 466 -21.32 -18.90 -13.18
C GLU A 466 -20.74 -18.67 -14.58
N ALA A 467 -21.53 -18.76 -15.64
CA ALA A 467 -21.10 -18.48 -17.02
C ALA A 467 -20.65 -17.01 -17.21
N ARG A 468 -21.38 -16.06 -16.64
CA ARG A 468 -20.98 -14.64 -16.67
C ARG A 468 -19.67 -14.40 -15.91
N LEU A 469 -19.53 -14.92 -14.72
CA LEU A 469 -18.34 -14.78 -13.91
C LEU A 469 -17.13 -15.48 -14.53
N CYS A 470 -17.32 -16.67 -15.14
CA CYS A 470 -16.24 -17.37 -15.84
C CYS A 470 -15.64 -16.53 -16.97
N LYS A 471 -16.46 -15.76 -17.71
CA LYS A 471 -15.96 -14.82 -18.73
C LYS A 471 -15.05 -13.77 -18.11
N VAL A 472 -15.50 -13.14 -17.02
CA VAL A 472 -14.71 -12.12 -16.28
C VAL A 472 -13.41 -12.70 -15.73
N TYR A 473 -13.46 -13.92 -15.16
CA TYR A 473 -12.26 -14.61 -14.67
C TYR A 473 -11.27 -14.93 -15.80
N LEU A 474 -11.77 -15.34 -16.97
CA LEU A 474 -10.93 -15.61 -18.13
C LEU A 474 -10.29 -14.32 -18.68
N GLU A 475 -11.04 -13.23 -18.78
CA GLU A 475 -10.54 -11.92 -19.18
C GLU A 475 -9.46 -11.43 -18.18
N LYS A 476 -9.66 -11.62 -16.88
CA LYS A 476 -8.63 -11.34 -15.87
C LYS A 476 -7.42 -12.25 -16.03
N ALA A 477 -7.61 -13.55 -16.27
CA ALA A 477 -6.52 -14.49 -16.47
C ALA A 477 -5.65 -14.11 -17.67
N TYR A 478 -6.26 -13.66 -18.77
CA TYR A 478 -5.57 -13.15 -19.94
C TYR A 478 -4.97 -11.73 -19.78
N GLY A 479 -5.31 -11.03 -18.69
CA GLY A 479 -4.90 -9.64 -18.50
C GLY A 479 -5.64 -8.64 -19.40
N THR A 480 -6.78 -9.03 -19.96
CA THR A 480 -7.62 -8.20 -20.85
C THR A 480 -8.76 -7.50 -20.11
N LEU A 481 -8.94 -7.78 -18.81
CA LEU A 481 -9.96 -7.13 -18.00
C LEU A 481 -9.67 -5.63 -17.89
N GLN A 482 -10.43 -4.83 -18.64
CA GLN A 482 -10.36 -3.36 -18.69
C GLN A 482 -11.73 -2.75 -18.41
N PHE A 483 -11.71 -1.47 -17.99
CA PHE A 483 -12.92 -0.64 -17.87
C PHE A 483 -13.08 0.22 -19.10
#